data_e9397ec0aa9ce64f7843a2544d35746a
#
_entry.id   e9397ec0aa9ce64f7843a2544d35746a
#
_cell.length_a   1.000
_cell.length_b   1.000
_cell.length_c   1.000
_cell.angle_alpha   90.00
_cell.angle_beta   90.00
_cell.angle_gamma   90.00
#
_symmetry.space_group_name_H-M   'P 1'
#
loop_
_entity.id
_entity.type
_entity.pdbx_description
1 polymer ?
#
loop_
_entity_poly.entity_id
_entity_poly.type
_entity_poly.pdbx_seq_one_letter_code
_entity_poly.pdbx_strand_id
1 'polypeptide(L)'
;MRALARNASTINAGKAAELARLPGVEVVEGDMARPETLVDALRNVDRAMLISASVADMADVQERFIDAAAAAGVGHIVKLSGIMPERDSPFRFARMHGEIEAHLEQSGVAWTHLRAGEFMHAYFRQVPSIVNRGVLALPMADARIASIDIGDIADIAADVLTSAGHEGQVYPITGPETLTMTEVAAKLSAATGREIRYLAVAPEDARAAQRAAGVPDYLADGLFELFAERRKGKEATVSLVTRTVFGREPTSFDAFARRSAPIFRGEEPAPKV
;
A
#
# COMPACT_ATOMS: atom_id res chain seq x y z
N MET A 1 -9.83 -18.51 -6.56
CA MET A 1 -9.48 -17.07 -6.65
C MET A 1 -8.85 -16.81 -8.02
N ARG A 2 -9.16 -15.65 -8.63
CA ARG A 2 -8.54 -15.24 -9.91
C ARG A 2 -7.58 -14.08 -9.68
N ALA A 3 -6.36 -14.21 -10.19
CA ALA A 3 -5.32 -13.19 -10.10
C ALA A 3 -5.10 -12.56 -11.48
N LEU A 4 -5.41 -11.26 -11.62
CA LEU A 4 -5.17 -10.51 -12.84
C LEU A 4 -3.70 -10.14 -12.95
N ALA A 5 -3.04 -10.50 -14.04
CA ALA A 5 -1.65 -10.18 -14.30
C ALA A 5 -1.47 -9.54 -15.67
N ARG A 6 -0.87 -8.36 -15.70
CA ARG A 6 -0.48 -7.70 -16.95
C ARG A 6 0.77 -8.38 -17.51
N ASN A 7 0.76 -8.73 -18.80
CA ASN A 7 1.90 -9.37 -19.49
C ASN A 7 2.39 -10.64 -18.77
N ALA A 8 1.43 -11.48 -18.31
CA ALA A 8 1.72 -12.71 -17.57
C ALA A 8 2.62 -13.69 -18.35
N SER A 9 2.50 -13.69 -19.67
CA SER A 9 3.27 -14.55 -20.57
C SER A 9 4.68 -14.05 -20.88
N THR A 10 5.04 -12.80 -20.50
CA THR A 10 6.29 -12.16 -20.88
C THR A 10 7.00 -11.53 -19.67
N ILE A 11 6.82 -10.22 -19.45
CA ILE A 11 7.56 -9.42 -18.45
C ILE A 11 7.31 -9.91 -17.02
N ASN A 12 6.08 -10.35 -16.71
CA ASN A 12 5.67 -10.82 -15.39
C ASN A 12 5.59 -12.35 -15.27
N ALA A 13 6.14 -13.09 -16.22
CA ALA A 13 6.03 -14.56 -16.26
C ALA A 13 6.47 -15.24 -14.96
N GLY A 14 7.55 -14.77 -14.33
CA GLY A 14 8.02 -15.30 -13.04
C GLY A 14 7.00 -15.12 -11.91
N LYS A 15 6.46 -13.91 -11.73
CA LYS A 15 5.44 -13.61 -10.72
C LYS A 15 4.12 -14.33 -11.01
N ALA A 16 3.70 -14.38 -12.27
CA ALA A 16 2.52 -15.11 -12.70
C ALA A 16 2.66 -16.61 -12.39
N ALA A 17 3.83 -17.20 -12.64
CA ALA A 17 4.12 -18.60 -12.32
C ALA A 17 4.13 -18.87 -10.80
N GLU A 18 4.61 -17.93 -9.98
CA GLU A 18 4.54 -18.03 -8.51
C GLU A 18 3.09 -18.04 -8.03
N LEU A 19 2.26 -17.13 -8.53
CA LEU A 19 0.83 -17.07 -8.19
C LEU A 19 0.09 -18.33 -8.64
N ALA A 20 0.38 -18.85 -9.82
CA ALA A 20 -0.25 -20.07 -10.36
C ALA A 20 0.09 -21.35 -9.55
N ARG A 21 1.15 -21.32 -8.73
CA ARG A 21 1.49 -22.45 -7.82
C ARG A 21 0.64 -22.46 -6.55
N LEU A 22 -0.02 -21.35 -6.23
CA LEU A 22 -0.87 -21.26 -5.05
C LEU A 22 -2.15 -22.08 -5.26
N PRO A 23 -2.56 -22.92 -4.28
CA PRO A 23 -3.77 -23.73 -4.39
C PRO A 23 -5.02 -22.86 -4.64
N GLY A 24 -5.81 -23.21 -5.65
CA GLY A 24 -7.06 -22.52 -5.97
C GLY A 24 -6.89 -21.15 -6.63
N VAL A 25 -5.69 -20.81 -7.10
CA VAL A 25 -5.42 -19.57 -7.84
C VAL A 25 -5.37 -19.85 -9.35
N GLU A 26 -6.21 -19.15 -10.09
CA GLU A 26 -6.18 -19.05 -11.56
C GLU A 26 -5.54 -17.71 -11.92
N VAL A 27 -4.47 -17.73 -12.72
CA VAL A 27 -3.87 -16.51 -13.26
C VAL A 27 -4.48 -16.21 -14.62
N VAL A 28 -5.02 -15.01 -14.78
CA VAL A 28 -5.58 -14.51 -16.03
C VAL A 28 -4.81 -13.30 -16.51
N GLU A 29 -4.61 -13.20 -17.81
CA GLU A 29 -3.96 -12.03 -18.41
C GLU A 29 -4.98 -10.94 -18.68
N GLY A 30 -4.64 -9.69 -18.28
CA GLY A 30 -5.45 -8.51 -18.56
C GLY A 30 -4.77 -7.26 -18.05
N ASP A 31 -5.19 -6.13 -18.59
CA ASP A 31 -4.63 -4.81 -18.27
C ASP A 31 -5.77 -3.83 -17.96
N MET A 32 -5.77 -3.29 -16.75
CA MET A 32 -6.79 -2.31 -16.33
C MET A 32 -6.79 -1.05 -17.20
N ALA A 33 -5.66 -0.71 -17.85
CA ALA A 33 -5.59 0.38 -18.81
C ALA A 33 -6.30 0.05 -20.15
N ARG A 34 -6.61 -1.24 -20.39
CA ARG A 34 -7.25 -1.75 -21.61
C ARG A 34 -8.50 -2.58 -21.26
N PRO A 35 -9.66 -1.93 -21.03
CA PRO A 35 -10.88 -2.58 -20.54
C PRO A 35 -11.34 -3.79 -21.38
N GLU A 36 -11.09 -3.79 -22.68
CA GLU A 36 -11.39 -4.90 -23.57
C GLU A 36 -10.70 -6.22 -23.18
N THR A 37 -9.57 -6.14 -22.47
CA THR A 37 -8.85 -7.32 -21.97
C THR A 37 -9.43 -7.86 -20.67
N LEU A 38 -10.34 -7.13 -20.02
CA LEU A 38 -10.93 -7.49 -18.74
C LEU A 38 -12.21 -8.31 -18.87
N VAL A 39 -12.82 -8.38 -20.06
CA VAL A 39 -14.10 -9.05 -20.27
C VAL A 39 -14.07 -10.50 -19.79
N ASP A 40 -13.08 -11.28 -20.22
CA ASP A 40 -12.93 -12.67 -19.80
C ASP A 40 -12.42 -12.80 -18.35
N ALA A 41 -11.57 -11.87 -17.91
CA ALA A 41 -11.02 -11.87 -16.58
C ALA A 41 -12.10 -11.62 -15.50
N LEU A 42 -13.12 -10.83 -15.82
CA LEU A 42 -14.22 -10.48 -14.91
C LEU A 42 -15.45 -11.40 -15.03
N ARG A 43 -15.46 -12.33 -15.98
CA ARG A 43 -16.59 -13.25 -16.19
C ARG A 43 -16.81 -14.14 -14.95
N ASN A 44 -18.03 -14.15 -14.41
CA ASN A 44 -18.42 -14.90 -13.21
C ASN A 44 -17.53 -14.54 -11.97
N VAL A 45 -17.18 -13.28 -11.83
CA VAL A 45 -16.52 -12.76 -10.64
C VAL A 45 -17.56 -12.08 -9.76
N ASP A 46 -17.78 -12.59 -8.55
CA ASP A 46 -18.72 -12.02 -7.60
C ASP A 46 -18.12 -10.81 -6.87
N ARG A 47 -16.84 -10.87 -6.50
CA ARG A 47 -16.14 -9.83 -5.74
C ARG A 47 -14.74 -9.61 -6.28
N ALA A 48 -14.29 -8.36 -6.29
CA ALA A 48 -12.96 -7.99 -6.79
C ALA A 48 -12.19 -7.13 -5.78
N MET A 49 -10.87 -7.39 -5.63
CA MET A 49 -9.94 -6.50 -4.95
C MET A 49 -9.33 -5.55 -5.96
N LEU A 50 -9.51 -4.24 -5.75
CA LEU A 50 -8.94 -3.19 -6.59
C LEU A 50 -7.68 -2.62 -5.94
N ILE A 51 -6.54 -2.88 -6.58
CA ILE A 51 -5.22 -2.40 -6.18
C ILE A 51 -4.37 -2.12 -7.42
N SER A 52 -3.64 -1.02 -7.45
CA SER A 52 -2.70 -0.68 -8.52
C SER A 52 -1.48 0.06 -7.99
N ALA A 53 -0.49 0.29 -8.85
CA ALA A 53 0.65 1.14 -8.54
C ALA A 53 0.24 2.63 -8.45
N SER A 54 0.96 3.39 -7.62
CA SER A 54 0.80 4.85 -7.49
C SER A 54 1.56 5.56 -8.62
N VAL A 55 0.94 5.63 -9.79
CA VAL A 55 1.46 6.26 -11.02
C VAL A 55 0.55 7.38 -11.47
N ALA A 56 0.97 8.16 -12.47
CA ALA A 56 0.26 9.36 -12.91
C ALA A 56 -1.16 9.10 -13.44
N ASP A 57 -1.39 7.96 -14.02
CA ASP A 57 -2.66 7.51 -14.57
C ASP A 57 -3.45 6.57 -13.63
N MET A 58 -3.10 6.54 -12.34
CA MET A 58 -3.74 5.64 -11.36
C MET A 58 -5.26 5.80 -11.31
N ALA A 59 -5.76 7.04 -11.33
CA ALA A 59 -7.20 7.30 -11.29
C ALA A 59 -7.88 6.73 -12.55
N ASP A 60 -7.44 7.13 -13.72
CA ASP A 60 -7.97 6.65 -15.00
C ASP A 60 -7.99 5.13 -15.11
N VAL A 61 -6.91 4.48 -14.68
CA VAL A 61 -6.77 3.02 -14.75
C VAL A 61 -7.73 2.32 -13.80
N GLN A 62 -7.89 2.83 -12.57
CA GLN A 62 -8.82 2.23 -11.61
C GLN A 62 -10.28 2.51 -11.96
N GLU A 63 -10.61 3.68 -12.46
CA GLU A 63 -11.97 4.03 -12.92
C GLU A 63 -12.40 3.13 -14.11
N ARG A 64 -11.52 2.91 -15.09
CA ARG A 64 -11.79 1.96 -16.18
C ARG A 64 -12.03 0.54 -15.69
N PHE A 65 -11.29 0.11 -14.66
CA PHE A 65 -11.54 -1.20 -14.05
C PHE A 65 -12.92 -1.25 -13.36
N ILE A 66 -13.29 -0.20 -12.64
CA ILE A 66 -14.59 -0.09 -11.97
C ILE A 66 -15.73 -0.18 -13.00
N ASP A 67 -15.63 0.57 -14.11
CA ASP A 67 -16.63 0.56 -15.17
C ASP A 67 -16.74 -0.82 -15.84
N ALA A 68 -15.59 -1.47 -16.12
CA ALA A 68 -15.58 -2.82 -16.68
C ALA A 68 -16.16 -3.85 -15.71
N ALA A 69 -15.88 -3.72 -14.40
CA ALA A 69 -16.42 -4.59 -13.37
C ALA A 69 -17.95 -4.42 -13.22
N ALA A 70 -18.43 -3.18 -13.24
CA ALA A 70 -19.87 -2.87 -13.25
C ALA A 70 -20.57 -3.50 -14.48
N ALA A 71 -20.00 -3.31 -15.66
CA ALA A 71 -20.53 -3.88 -16.90
C ALA A 71 -20.52 -5.42 -16.90
N ALA A 72 -19.57 -6.05 -16.24
CA ALA A 72 -19.47 -7.51 -16.10
C ALA A 72 -20.39 -8.09 -15.00
N GLY A 73 -21.06 -7.24 -14.21
CA GLY A 73 -21.96 -7.65 -13.13
C GLY A 73 -21.23 -8.07 -11.84
N VAL A 74 -20.01 -7.58 -11.62
CA VAL A 74 -19.30 -7.77 -10.32
C VAL A 74 -20.15 -7.16 -9.21
N GLY A 75 -20.45 -7.95 -8.18
CA GLY A 75 -21.36 -7.55 -7.12
C GLY A 75 -20.71 -6.64 -6.06
N HIS A 76 -19.38 -6.76 -5.84
CA HIS A 76 -18.70 -6.00 -4.79
C HIS A 76 -17.23 -5.73 -5.16
N ILE A 77 -16.79 -4.48 -5.00
CA ILE A 77 -15.39 -4.08 -5.18
C ILE A 77 -14.82 -3.62 -3.82
N VAL A 78 -13.75 -4.29 -3.39
CA VAL A 78 -12.95 -3.90 -2.23
C VAL A 78 -11.74 -3.11 -2.73
N LYS A 79 -11.70 -1.81 -2.44
CA LYS A 79 -10.62 -0.93 -2.89
C LYS A 79 -9.57 -0.75 -1.80
N LEU A 80 -8.31 -1.08 -2.11
CA LEU A 80 -7.20 -0.59 -1.29
C LEU A 80 -6.96 0.90 -1.58
N SER A 81 -7.20 1.71 -0.56
CA SER A 81 -7.11 3.17 -0.62
C SER A 81 -6.04 3.69 0.35
N GLY A 82 -5.67 4.95 0.25
CA GLY A 82 -4.82 5.61 1.23
C GLY A 82 -5.59 6.06 2.46
N ILE A 83 -4.90 6.30 3.56
CA ILE A 83 -5.50 6.72 4.83
C ILE A 83 -6.16 8.11 4.76
N MET A 84 -5.75 8.94 3.82
CA MET A 84 -6.17 10.33 3.67
C MET A 84 -6.72 10.63 2.27
N PRO A 85 -7.74 9.90 1.78
CA PRO A 85 -8.32 10.21 0.48
C PRO A 85 -9.11 11.51 0.59
N GLU A 86 -8.71 12.54 -0.17
CA GLU A 86 -9.27 13.88 -0.08
C GLU A 86 -9.13 14.57 -1.43
N ARG A 87 -10.24 14.88 -2.09
CA ARG A 87 -10.25 15.40 -3.48
C ARG A 87 -9.54 16.75 -3.63
N ASP A 88 -9.50 17.54 -2.58
CA ASP A 88 -8.85 18.86 -2.57
C ASP A 88 -7.46 18.84 -1.87
N SER A 89 -6.91 17.65 -1.60
CA SER A 89 -5.62 17.52 -0.95
C SER A 89 -4.49 18.13 -1.77
N PRO A 90 -3.51 18.83 -1.17
CA PRO A 90 -2.27 19.18 -1.85
C PRO A 90 -1.44 17.95 -2.25
N PHE A 91 -1.67 16.79 -1.62
CA PHE A 91 -1.01 15.54 -1.92
C PHE A 91 -1.73 14.78 -3.05
N ARG A 92 -1.06 14.64 -4.20
CA ARG A 92 -1.64 14.08 -5.43
C ARG A 92 -2.28 12.71 -5.29
N PHE A 93 -1.64 11.78 -4.55
CA PHE A 93 -2.20 10.44 -4.37
C PHE A 93 -3.44 10.45 -3.48
N ALA A 94 -3.52 11.35 -2.50
CA ALA A 94 -4.75 11.53 -1.73
C ALA A 94 -5.91 12.02 -2.61
N ARG A 95 -5.64 12.97 -3.53
CA ARG A 95 -6.65 13.42 -4.51
C ARG A 95 -7.13 12.27 -5.39
N MET A 96 -6.19 11.54 -6.00
CA MET A 96 -6.53 10.41 -6.88
C MET A 96 -7.32 9.33 -6.13
N HIS A 97 -6.95 9.01 -4.89
CA HIS A 97 -7.73 8.08 -4.08
C HIS A 97 -9.14 8.60 -3.81
N GLY A 98 -9.30 9.90 -3.51
CA GLY A 98 -10.61 10.53 -3.32
C GLY A 98 -11.48 10.55 -4.59
N GLU A 99 -10.88 10.76 -5.76
CA GLU A 99 -11.54 10.67 -7.06
C GLU A 99 -12.04 9.27 -7.35
N ILE A 100 -11.17 8.26 -7.19
CA ILE A 100 -11.51 6.86 -7.42
C ILE A 100 -12.58 6.36 -6.44
N GLU A 101 -12.51 6.73 -5.15
CA GLU A 101 -13.55 6.36 -4.18
C GLU A 101 -14.90 6.93 -4.61
N ALA A 102 -14.95 8.21 -4.97
CA ALA A 102 -16.18 8.85 -5.43
C ALA A 102 -16.75 8.22 -6.73
N HIS A 103 -15.87 7.81 -7.67
CA HIS A 103 -16.29 7.10 -8.88
C HIS A 103 -16.88 5.73 -8.55
N LEU A 104 -16.22 4.97 -7.67
CA LEU A 104 -16.69 3.65 -7.24
C LEU A 104 -18.04 3.74 -6.51
N GLU A 105 -18.21 4.72 -5.61
CA GLU A 105 -19.47 4.97 -4.90
C GLU A 105 -20.64 5.28 -5.84
N GLN A 106 -20.37 5.89 -6.99
CA GLN A 106 -21.37 6.25 -8.01
C GLN A 106 -21.59 5.16 -9.06
N SER A 107 -20.78 4.10 -9.09
CA SER A 107 -20.80 3.06 -10.12
C SER A 107 -22.01 2.12 -10.05
N GLY A 108 -22.74 2.10 -8.95
CA GLY A 108 -23.81 1.15 -8.66
C GLY A 108 -23.35 -0.22 -8.18
N VAL A 109 -22.02 -0.48 -8.14
CA VAL A 109 -21.45 -1.70 -7.54
C VAL A 109 -21.33 -1.52 -6.03
N ALA A 110 -21.62 -2.53 -5.23
CA ALA A 110 -21.34 -2.46 -3.80
C ALA A 110 -19.83 -2.31 -3.57
N TRP A 111 -19.44 -1.52 -2.56
CA TRP A 111 -18.04 -1.16 -2.35
C TRP A 111 -17.62 -1.24 -0.89
N THR A 112 -16.32 -1.42 -0.67
CA THR A 112 -15.66 -1.23 0.62
C THR A 112 -14.31 -0.54 0.39
N HIS A 113 -14.01 0.51 1.17
CA HIS A 113 -12.71 1.18 1.12
C HIS A 113 -11.84 0.75 2.30
N LEU A 114 -10.71 0.12 2.01
CA LEU A 114 -9.65 -0.14 2.98
C LEU A 114 -8.66 1.02 2.92
N ARG A 115 -8.80 2.00 3.82
CA ARG A 115 -7.94 3.17 3.91
C ARG A 115 -6.72 2.85 4.75
N ALA A 116 -5.67 2.33 4.11
CA ALA A 116 -4.46 1.90 4.80
C ALA A 116 -3.52 3.06 5.10
N GLY A 117 -2.93 3.04 6.30
CA GLY A 117 -1.79 3.89 6.67
C GLY A 117 -0.50 3.49 5.94
N GLU A 118 0.62 4.11 6.30
CA GLU A 118 1.93 3.77 5.77
C GLU A 118 2.25 2.29 5.93
N PHE A 119 2.70 1.66 4.86
CA PHE A 119 3.12 0.26 4.94
C PHE A 119 4.48 0.14 5.63
N MET A 120 4.61 -0.72 6.64
CA MET A 120 5.91 -1.00 7.27
C MET A 120 6.96 -1.44 6.24
N HIS A 121 6.55 -2.09 5.16
CA HIS A 121 7.42 -2.52 4.06
C HIS A 121 8.07 -1.35 3.30
N ALA A 122 7.53 -0.13 3.38
CA ALA A 122 8.17 1.05 2.79
C ALA A 122 9.54 1.36 3.40
N TYR A 123 9.80 0.91 4.63
CA TYR A 123 11.12 1.04 5.26
C TYR A 123 12.21 0.21 4.58
N PHE A 124 11.86 -0.79 3.77
CA PHE A 124 12.86 -1.53 2.98
C PHE A 124 13.59 -0.66 1.96
N ARG A 125 13.01 0.48 1.55
CA ARG A 125 13.72 1.47 0.72
C ARG A 125 14.93 2.10 1.44
N GLN A 126 14.97 2.01 2.77
CA GLN A 126 16.05 2.52 3.59
C GLN A 126 17.17 1.50 3.85
N VAL A 127 17.00 0.25 3.45
CA VAL A 127 17.98 -0.84 3.67
C VAL A 127 19.38 -0.47 3.20
N PRO A 128 19.59 0.10 2.00
CA PRO A 128 20.94 0.49 1.57
C PRO A 128 21.61 1.51 2.50
N SER A 129 20.86 2.49 2.99
CA SER A 129 21.36 3.49 3.94
C SER A 129 21.62 2.90 5.33
N ILE A 130 20.72 2.03 5.79
CA ILE A 130 20.83 1.34 7.09
C ILE A 130 22.05 0.41 7.09
N VAL A 131 22.18 -0.44 6.06
CA VAL A 131 23.27 -1.42 5.97
C VAL A 131 24.64 -0.74 5.86
N ASN A 132 24.76 0.28 4.99
CA ASN A 132 26.05 0.90 4.69
C ASN A 132 26.47 1.97 5.71
N ARG A 133 25.51 2.62 6.38
CA ARG A 133 25.80 3.81 7.21
C ARG A 133 25.18 3.79 8.60
N GLY A 134 24.32 2.80 8.91
CA GLY A 134 23.56 2.78 10.16
C GLY A 134 22.56 3.94 10.27
N VAL A 135 21.98 4.39 9.14
CA VAL A 135 21.16 5.60 9.11
C VAL A 135 19.81 5.34 8.44
N LEU A 136 18.73 5.69 9.14
CA LEU A 136 17.38 5.86 8.61
C LEU A 136 17.23 7.35 8.22
N ALA A 137 17.25 7.66 6.92
CA ALA A 137 17.25 9.04 6.40
C ALA A 137 15.91 9.38 5.74
N LEU A 138 15.05 10.15 6.44
CA LEU A 138 13.72 10.54 5.94
C LEU A 138 13.40 11.99 6.34
N PRO A 139 12.61 12.72 5.52
CA PRO A 139 12.27 14.13 5.77
C PRO A 139 11.02 14.26 6.66
N MET A 140 11.02 13.56 7.80
CA MET A 140 9.83 13.40 8.64
C MET A 140 9.83 14.32 9.88
N ALA A 141 10.97 14.95 10.22
CA ALA A 141 11.14 15.68 11.48
C ALA A 141 10.62 14.82 12.66
N ASP A 142 9.75 15.38 13.51
CA ASP A 142 9.14 14.70 14.66
C ASP A 142 7.75 14.12 14.37
N ALA A 143 7.37 14.01 13.09
CA ALA A 143 6.08 13.45 12.71
C ALA A 143 5.93 12.01 13.22
N ARG A 144 4.73 11.70 13.71
CA ARG A 144 4.34 10.36 14.17
C ARG A 144 3.49 9.67 13.11
N ILE A 145 3.71 8.39 12.91
CA ILE A 145 2.97 7.59 11.91
C ILE A 145 2.55 6.26 12.54
N ALA A 146 1.32 5.84 12.26
CA ALA A 146 0.79 4.53 12.61
C ALA A 146 0.96 3.57 11.41
N SER A 147 2.19 3.10 11.16
CA SER A 147 2.49 2.19 10.04
C SER A 147 1.84 0.82 10.25
N ILE A 148 1.32 0.24 9.16
CA ILE A 148 0.64 -1.07 9.15
C ILE A 148 1.46 -2.13 8.40
N ASP A 149 1.38 -3.38 8.86
CA ASP A 149 1.93 -4.53 8.14
C ASP A 149 1.04 -4.93 6.95
N ILE A 150 1.64 -5.29 5.83
CA ILE A 150 0.88 -5.73 4.65
C ILE A 150 0.16 -7.06 4.87
N GLY A 151 0.63 -7.91 5.79
CA GLY A 151 -0.06 -9.14 6.20
C GLY A 151 -1.41 -8.82 6.82
N ASP A 152 -1.47 -7.81 7.72
CA ASP A 152 -2.72 -7.39 8.34
C ASP A 152 -3.71 -6.85 7.29
N ILE A 153 -3.22 -6.10 6.30
CA ILE A 153 -4.04 -5.62 5.16
C ILE A 153 -4.59 -6.80 4.36
N ALA A 154 -3.76 -7.80 4.08
CA ALA A 154 -4.16 -8.98 3.32
C ALA A 154 -5.22 -9.81 4.06
N ASP A 155 -5.07 -9.99 5.36
CA ASP A 155 -6.04 -10.70 6.20
C ASP A 155 -7.38 -9.97 6.23
N ILE A 156 -7.38 -8.65 6.45
CA ILE A 156 -8.59 -7.82 6.44
C ILE A 156 -9.25 -7.86 5.04
N ALA A 157 -8.47 -7.74 3.98
CA ALA A 157 -9.00 -7.82 2.62
C ALA A 157 -9.64 -9.19 2.33
N ALA A 158 -9.03 -10.27 2.81
CA ALA A 158 -9.59 -11.62 2.68
C ALA A 158 -10.91 -11.75 3.47
N ASP A 159 -10.98 -11.25 4.69
CA ASP A 159 -12.22 -11.25 5.49
C ASP A 159 -13.35 -10.50 4.76
N VAL A 160 -13.08 -9.29 4.25
CA VAL A 160 -14.06 -8.48 3.51
C VAL A 160 -14.49 -9.14 2.20
N LEU A 161 -13.58 -9.78 1.48
CA LEU A 161 -13.87 -10.47 0.23
C LEU A 161 -14.66 -11.77 0.41
N THR A 162 -14.62 -12.39 1.59
CA THR A 162 -15.20 -13.72 1.82
C THR A 162 -16.42 -13.71 2.75
N SER A 163 -16.71 -12.59 3.40
CA SER A 163 -17.89 -12.43 4.28
C SER A 163 -18.84 -11.33 3.77
N ALA A 164 -20.03 -11.24 4.35
CA ALA A 164 -21.04 -10.23 4.05
C ALA A 164 -21.07 -9.15 5.13
N GLY A 165 -21.72 -8.01 4.84
CA GLY A 165 -21.92 -6.92 5.81
C GLY A 165 -20.83 -5.86 5.79
N HIS A 166 -19.99 -5.87 4.76
CA HIS A 166 -18.94 -4.88 4.56
C HIS A 166 -19.27 -3.86 3.45
N GLU A 167 -20.41 -4.03 2.81
CA GLU A 167 -20.86 -3.16 1.72
C GLU A 167 -21.15 -1.75 2.24
N GLY A 168 -20.64 -0.72 1.51
CA GLY A 168 -20.77 0.68 1.90
C GLY A 168 -19.91 1.08 3.10
N GLN A 169 -18.91 0.29 3.47
CA GLN A 169 -18.06 0.55 4.64
C GLN A 169 -16.73 1.18 4.25
N VAL A 170 -16.25 2.05 5.14
CA VAL A 170 -14.91 2.63 5.10
C VAL A 170 -14.13 2.17 6.32
N TYR A 171 -13.03 1.48 6.08
CA TYR A 171 -12.17 0.97 7.14
C TYR A 171 -10.80 1.65 7.13
N PRO A 172 -10.56 2.67 7.98
CA PRO A 172 -9.20 3.13 8.23
C PRO A 172 -8.44 2.03 8.97
N ILE A 173 -7.34 1.54 8.39
CA ILE A 173 -6.54 0.45 8.94
C ILE A 173 -5.10 0.90 9.17
N THR A 174 -4.66 0.77 10.41
CA THR A 174 -3.32 1.19 10.85
C THR A 174 -2.68 0.14 11.74
N GLY A 175 -1.39 0.25 11.96
CA GLY A 175 -0.72 -0.48 13.03
C GLY A 175 -1.19 -0.06 14.42
N PRO A 176 -0.74 -0.74 15.48
CA PRO A 176 -1.24 -0.56 16.85
C PRO A 176 -0.67 0.66 17.59
N GLU A 177 0.31 1.33 17.02
CA GLU A 177 1.08 2.39 17.67
C GLU A 177 1.48 3.49 16.69
N THR A 178 1.59 4.73 17.17
CA THR A 178 2.19 5.83 16.42
C THR A 178 3.65 5.98 16.81
N LEU A 179 4.56 6.04 15.84
CA LEU A 179 6.00 6.14 16.07
C LEU A 179 6.61 7.33 15.34
N THR A 180 7.54 8.02 16.00
CA THR A 180 8.50 8.91 15.35
C THR A 180 9.56 8.08 14.62
N MET A 181 10.29 8.68 13.70
CA MET A 181 11.39 7.99 13.01
C MET A 181 12.57 7.68 13.96
N THR A 182 12.72 8.42 15.05
CA THR A 182 13.68 8.10 16.12
C THR A 182 13.28 6.81 16.84
N GLU A 183 12.01 6.64 17.18
CA GLU A 183 11.49 5.42 17.79
C GLU A 183 11.57 4.23 16.83
N VAL A 184 11.28 4.44 15.53
CA VAL A 184 11.47 3.43 14.48
C VAL A 184 12.93 2.98 14.40
N ALA A 185 13.88 3.92 14.36
CA ALA A 185 15.31 3.61 14.32
C ALA A 185 15.77 2.84 15.59
N ALA A 186 15.26 3.20 16.76
CA ALA A 186 15.54 2.47 18.01
C ALA A 186 15.01 1.02 17.97
N LYS A 187 13.78 0.80 17.48
CA LYS A 187 13.19 -0.55 17.31
C LYS A 187 13.98 -1.38 16.30
N LEU A 188 14.41 -0.79 15.17
CA LEU A 188 15.28 -1.46 14.21
C LEU A 188 16.64 -1.79 14.79
N SER A 189 17.23 -0.89 15.61
CA SER A 189 18.49 -1.15 16.32
C SER A 189 18.37 -2.34 17.24
N ALA A 190 17.32 -2.41 18.05
CA ALA A 190 17.06 -3.52 18.96
C ALA A 190 16.88 -4.85 18.20
N ALA A 191 16.17 -4.83 17.07
CA ALA A 191 15.92 -6.04 16.27
C ALA A 191 17.17 -6.54 15.52
N THR A 192 18.03 -5.64 15.07
CA THR A 192 19.23 -5.98 14.27
C THR A 192 20.48 -6.22 15.10
N GLY A 193 20.50 -5.76 16.35
CA GLY A 193 21.69 -5.74 17.20
C GLY A 193 22.77 -4.74 16.74
N ARG A 194 22.42 -3.78 15.86
CA ARG A 194 23.32 -2.76 15.31
C ARG A 194 22.76 -1.37 15.61
N GLU A 195 23.60 -0.40 15.84
CA GLU A 195 23.16 0.99 16.01
C GLU A 195 22.60 1.52 14.68
N ILE A 196 21.34 1.94 14.69
CA ILE A 196 20.65 2.62 13.58
C ILE A 196 20.15 3.95 14.13
N ARG A 197 20.55 5.06 13.50
CA ARG A 197 20.17 6.41 13.91
C ARG A 197 19.21 7.03 12.89
N TYR A 198 18.23 7.76 13.37
CA TYR A 198 17.42 8.61 12.51
C TYR A 198 18.20 9.86 12.12
N LEU A 199 18.18 10.20 10.83
CA LEU A 199 18.66 11.45 10.28
C LEU A 199 17.50 12.18 9.60
N ALA A 200 17.04 13.27 10.22
CA ALA A 200 16.09 14.17 9.58
C ALA A 200 16.80 14.91 8.43
N VAL A 201 16.38 14.66 7.20
CA VAL A 201 16.89 15.34 6.01
C VAL A 201 15.92 16.43 5.56
N ALA A 202 16.42 17.45 4.83
CA ALA A 202 15.53 18.42 4.23
C ALA A 202 14.66 17.75 3.16
N PRO A 203 13.37 18.13 3.00
CA PRO A 203 12.49 17.53 2.00
C PRO A 203 13.02 17.64 0.56
N GLU A 204 13.66 18.78 0.23
CA GLU A 204 14.27 19.05 -1.06
C GLU A 204 15.44 18.08 -1.35
N ASP A 205 16.30 17.85 -0.33
CA ASP A 205 17.43 16.93 -0.44
C ASP A 205 16.95 15.49 -0.60
N ALA A 206 15.91 15.08 0.13
CA ALA A 206 15.30 13.77 -0.02
C ALA A 206 14.75 13.55 -1.42
N ARG A 207 14.03 14.55 -1.98
CA ARG A 207 13.51 14.53 -3.35
C ARG A 207 14.64 14.44 -4.38
N ALA A 208 15.69 15.24 -4.22
CA ALA A 208 16.85 15.22 -5.11
C ALA A 208 17.56 13.85 -5.08
N ALA A 209 17.73 13.27 -3.88
CA ALA A 209 18.34 11.94 -3.73
C ALA A 209 17.49 10.83 -4.38
N GLN A 210 16.17 10.90 -4.27
CA GLN A 210 15.26 9.94 -4.93
C GLN A 210 15.38 10.00 -6.45
N ARG A 211 15.41 11.21 -7.04
CA ARG A 211 15.62 11.40 -8.48
C ARG A 211 17.00 10.86 -8.93
N ALA A 212 18.04 11.16 -8.18
CA ALA A 212 19.39 10.64 -8.45
C ALA A 212 19.46 9.10 -8.37
N ALA A 213 18.60 8.48 -7.55
CA ALA A 213 18.44 7.02 -7.45
C ALA A 213 17.54 6.42 -8.56
N GLY A 214 17.08 7.23 -9.52
CA GLY A 214 16.25 6.78 -10.65
C GLY A 214 14.74 6.64 -10.32
N VAL A 215 14.28 7.20 -9.20
CA VAL A 215 12.85 7.29 -8.94
C VAL A 215 12.22 8.26 -9.94
N PRO A 216 11.13 7.88 -10.64
CA PRO A 216 10.47 8.77 -11.58
C PRO A 216 10.03 10.09 -10.91
N ASP A 217 10.16 11.20 -11.64
CA ASP A 217 9.86 12.55 -11.13
C ASP A 217 8.47 12.65 -10.50
N TYR A 218 7.45 12.06 -11.14
CA TYR A 218 6.10 12.06 -10.64
C TYR A 218 5.98 11.43 -9.24
N LEU A 219 6.66 10.30 -9.03
CA LEU A 219 6.67 9.61 -7.73
C LEU A 219 7.51 10.37 -6.70
N ALA A 220 8.67 10.91 -7.07
CA ALA A 220 9.51 11.70 -6.19
C ALA A 220 8.78 12.96 -5.68
N ASP A 221 8.04 13.63 -6.57
CA ASP A 221 7.21 14.78 -6.20
C ASP A 221 6.01 14.36 -5.33
N GLY A 222 5.36 13.24 -5.64
CA GLY A 222 4.29 12.69 -4.80
C GLY A 222 4.77 12.32 -3.38
N LEU A 223 5.95 11.75 -3.25
CA LEU A 223 6.55 11.48 -1.94
C LEU A 223 6.92 12.78 -1.19
N PHE A 224 7.39 13.80 -1.89
CA PHE A 224 7.63 15.12 -1.30
C PHE A 224 6.34 15.72 -0.72
N GLU A 225 5.23 15.68 -1.46
CA GLU A 225 3.91 16.11 -1.02
C GLU A 225 3.41 15.27 0.19
N LEU A 226 3.59 13.94 0.14
CA LEU A 226 3.24 13.04 1.23
C LEU A 226 3.96 13.41 2.53
N PHE A 227 5.27 13.60 2.47
CA PHE A 227 6.04 13.97 3.66
C PHE A 227 5.62 15.33 4.23
N ALA A 228 5.20 16.27 3.38
CA ALA A 228 4.66 17.55 3.83
C ALA A 228 3.36 17.37 4.64
N GLU A 229 2.45 16.48 4.21
CA GLU A 229 1.20 16.19 4.95
C GLU A 229 1.46 15.42 6.26
N ARG A 230 2.38 14.46 6.24
CA ARG A 230 2.79 13.71 7.43
C ARG A 230 3.36 14.61 8.51
N ARG A 231 4.17 15.60 8.15
CA ARG A 231 4.71 16.60 9.06
C ARG A 231 3.65 17.49 9.71
N LYS A 232 2.44 17.55 9.13
CA LYS A 232 1.26 18.20 9.72
C LYS A 232 0.47 17.27 10.66
N GLY A 233 0.91 16.02 10.85
CA GLY A 233 0.27 15.04 11.73
C GLY A 233 -0.90 14.28 11.14
N LYS A 234 -1.10 14.31 9.82
CA LYS A 234 -2.25 13.68 9.15
C LYS A 234 -2.35 12.15 9.35
N GLU A 235 -1.24 11.44 9.62
CA GLU A 235 -1.20 9.99 9.86
C GLU A 235 -0.88 9.60 11.31
N ALA A 236 -1.04 10.52 12.25
CA ALA A 236 -0.68 10.34 13.65
C ALA A 236 -1.78 9.68 14.51
N THR A 237 -2.76 9.02 13.90
CA THR A 237 -3.90 8.41 14.61
C THR A 237 -3.88 6.90 14.44
N VAL A 238 -4.03 6.16 15.55
CA VAL A 238 -4.25 4.72 15.54
C VAL A 238 -5.74 4.44 15.34
N SER A 239 -6.06 3.61 14.35
CA SER A 239 -7.41 3.09 14.15
C SER A 239 -7.64 1.84 15.01
N LEU A 240 -8.81 1.75 15.62
CA LEU A 240 -9.23 0.56 16.36
C LEU A 240 -9.96 -0.46 15.49
N VAL A 241 -10.20 -0.17 14.22
CA VAL A 241 -11.01 -0.99 13.29
C VAL A 241 -10.52 -2.44 13.23
N THR A 242 -9.21 -2.66 13.14
CA THR A 242 -8.62 -4.01 13.10
C THR A 242 -9.05 -4.85 14.32
N ARG A 243 -9.12 -4.24 15.50
CA ARG A 243 -9.55 -4.91 16.73
C ARG A 243 -11.07 -5.03 16.84
N THR A 244 -11.79 -3.94 16.62
CA THR A 244 -13.24 -3.84 16.93
C THR A 244 -14.12 -4.46 15.86
N VAL A 245 -13.70 -4.44 14.60
CA VAL A 245 -14.47 -4.99 13.47
C VAL A 245 -13.98 -6.39 13.10
N PHE A 246 -12.66 -6.58 13.03
CA PHE A 246 -12.07 -7.84 12.57
C PHE A 246 -11.58 -8.75 13.70
N GLY A 247 -11.62 -8.30 14.96
CA GLY A 247 -11.23 -9.11 16.12
C GLY A 247 -9.75 -9.53 16.11
N ARG A 248 -8.89 -8.77 15.42
CA ARG A 248 -7.46 -9.07 15.24
C ARG A 248 -6.58 -8.02 15.91
N GLU A 249 -5.46 -8.45 16.47
CA GLU A 249 -4.42 -7.52 16.93
C GLU A 249 -3.52 -7.16 15.74
N PRO A 250 -3.38 -5.84 15.40
CA PRO A 250 -2.46 -5.45 14.34
C PRO A 250 -1.02 -5.77 14.72
N THR A 251 -0.22 -6.15 13.74
CA THR A 251 1.21 -6.42 13.89
C THR A 251 1.94 -5.18 14.41
N SER A 252 2.65 -5.31 15.54
CA SER A 252 3.49 -4.22 16.07
C SER A 252 4.73 -4.00 15.22
N PHE A 253 5.29 -2.78 15.26
CA PHE A 253 6.54 -2.51 14.56
C PHE A 253 7.70 -3.37 15.10
N ASP A 254 7.71 -3.71 16.37
CA ASP A 254 8.71 -4.64 16.94
C ASP A 254 8.62 -6.04 16.32
N ALA A 255 7.42 -6.55 16.09
CA ALA A 255 7.22 -7.85 15.45
C ALA A 255 7.69 -7.81 13.98
N PHE A 256 7.34 -6.76 13.24
CA PHE A 256 7.83 -6.52 11.88
C PHE A 256 9.36 -6.41 11.84
N ALA A 257 9.96 -5.59 12.72
CA ALA A 257 11.41 -5.38 12.77
C ALA A 257 12.18 -6.67 13.07
N ARG A 258 11.71 -7.48 14.04
CA ARG A 258 12.31 -8.79 14.34
C ARG A 258 12.24 -9.75 13.16
N ARG A 259 11.08 -9.88 12.51
CA ARG A 259 10.88 -10.73 11.34
C ARG A 259 11.76 -10.31 10.17
N SER A 260 11.94 -9.02 9.99
CA SER A 260 12.69 -8.41 8.87
C SER A 260 14.17 -8.12 9.22
N ALA A 261 14.65 -8.49 10.41
CA ALA A 261 16.01 -8.19 10.85
C ALA A 261 17.10 -8.68 9.87
N PRO A 262 17.01 -9.87 9.25
CA PRO A 262 18.00 -10.31 8.26
C PRO A 262 18.11 -9.35 7.06
N ILE A 263 16.97 -8.81 6.60
CA ILE A 263 16.93 -7.82 5.51
C ILE A 263 17.64 -6.52 5.94
N PHE A 264 17.33 -6.00 7.12
CA PHE A 264 17.95 -4.76 7.63
C PHE A 264 19.42 -4.94 8.03
N ARG A 265 19.90 -6.18 8.21
CA ARG A 265 21.33 -6.49 8.34
C ARG A 265 22.03 -6.67 7.00
N GLY A 266 21.31 -6.76 5.89
CA GLY A 266 21.83 -7.01 4.55
C GLY A 266 22.17 -8.48 4.29
N GLU A 267 21.65 -9.39 5.09
CA GLU A 267 21.83 -10.86 4.97
C GLU A 267 20.84 -11.43 3.94
N GLU A 268 19.70 -10.80 3.75
CA GLU A 268 18.68 -11.15 2.78
C GLU A 268 18.35 -9.94 1.90
N PRO A 269 17.96 -10.16 0.62
CA PRO A 269 17.58 -9.09 -0.27
C PRO A 269 16.25 -8.47 0.18
N ALA A 270 16.17 -7.14 0.13
CA ALA A 270 14.91 -6.43 0.36
C ALA A 270 13.92 -6.74 -0.78
N PRO A 271 12.65 -7.03 -0.45
CA PRO A 271 11.59 -7.07 -1.45
C PRO A 271 11.53 -5.76 -2.23
N LYS A 272 11.18 -5.82 -3.52
CA LYS A 272 10.92 -4.61 -4.32
C LYS A 272 9.62 -3.97 -3.83
N VAL A 273 9.71 -2.74 -3.33
CA VAL A 273 8.59 -1.95 -2.79
C VAL A 273 8.36 -0.70 -3.65
#